data_4b5079584b600fc9ab690478ac877301
#
_entry.id   4b5079584b600fc9ab690478ac877301
#
_cell.length_a   1.000
_cell.length_b   1.000
_cell.length_c   1.000
_cell.angle_alpha   90.00
_cell.angle_beta   90.00
_cell.angle_gamma   90.00
#
_symmetry.space_group_name_H-M   'P 1'
#
loop_
_entity.id
_entity.type
_entity.pdbx_description
1 polymer ?
#
loop_
_entity_poly.entity_id
_entity_poly.type
_entity_poly.pdbx_seq_one_letter_code
_entity_poly.pdbx_strand_id
1 'polypeptide(L)'
;MLILILDGKTALAGAADGISICLNTLIPSLFPFFILSVLLTGALSGQDIPILHPVAQLCHIPKGAESLLAIGMLGGYPVGAQNISLAHRAGQLTDHQAARMIAFCNNAGPSFIFGILGYMFSSPITPWLLWGIHMTSALLVGMVLPDVPEDRSVTPLTKTIHLTDALAQSVRTMGLVCGWVVLMRMMLSFLQRWFLWMLPLSAEISISGILELANGCLQLSRLDCEGLRFILASAFLSLGGICVTLQTASVADHIPMHFYFPGKFLQCAISILLSCFAQHVFPIPLRYSWGTIAAVSSVVLVGILLSLRYSQKSSSIPATIDV
;
A
#
# COMPACT_ATOMS: atom_id res chain seq x y z
N MET A 1 -10.19 4.46 25.25
CA MET A 1 -10.46 5.53 26.21
C MET A 1 -9.83 5.27 27.59
N LEU A 2 -10.05 4.11 28.24
CA LEU A 2 -9.45 3.79 29.54
C LEU A 2 -7.91 3.90 29.56
N ILE A 3 -7.23 3.36 28.54
CA ILE A 3 -5.77 3.40 28.38
C ILE A 3 -5.23 4.85 28.29
N LEU A 4 -5.94 5.75 27.60
CA LEU A 4 -5.58 7.16 27.49
C LEU A 4 -5.64 7.88 28.83
N ILE A 5 -6.53 7.44 29.71
CA ILE A 5 -6.68 8.01 31.07
C ILE A 5 -5.61 7.44 32.01
N LEU A 6 -5.33 6.14 31.89
CA LEU A 6 -4.37 5.43 32.75
C LEU A 6 -2.91 5.81 32.47
N ASP A 7 -2.57 6.05 31.20
CA ASP A 7 -1.22 6.41 30.78
C ASP A 7 -1.22 7.58 29.76
N GLY A 8 -1.79 8.69 30.19
CA GLY A 8 -1.90 9.90 29.37
C GLY A 8 -0.55 10.46 28.90
N LYS A 9 0.53 10.24 29.67
CA LYS A 9 1.89 10.66 29.29
C LYS A 9 2.38 9.92 28.04
N THR A 10 2.21 8.60 27.97
CA THR A 10 2.58 7.79 26.82
C THR A 10 1.71 8.14 25.59
N ALA A 11 0.40 8.38 25.80
CA ALA A 11 -0.49 8.83 24.75
C ALA A 11 -0.03 10.17 24.14
N LEU A 12 0.24 11.17 25.00
CA LEU A 12 0.66 12.50 24.57
C LEU A 12 2.03 12.45 23.86
N ALA A 13 2.99 11.70 24.40
CA ALA A 13 4.29 11.52 23.77
C ALA A 13 4.16 10.87 22.39
N GLY A 14 3.38 9.79 22.27
CA GLY A 14 3.14 9.12 20.99
C GLY A 14 2.43 10.01 19.97
N ALA A 15 1.46 10.82 20.40
CA ALA A 15 0.81 11.79 19.54
C ALA A 15 1.77 12.89 19.07
N ALA A 16 2.60 13.42 19.97
CA ALA A 16 3.61 14.43 19.65
C ALA A 16 4.65 13.90 18.64
N ASP A 17 5.14 12.66 18.84
CA ASP A 17 6.01 11.98 17.89
C ASP A 17 5.34 11.81 16.52
N GLY A 18 4.09 11.39 16.49
CA GLY A 18 3.31 11.24 15.26
C GLY A 18 3.16 12.56 14.50
N ILE A 19 2.85 13.65 15.20
CA ILE A 19 2.79 15.00 14.63
C ILE A 19 4.17 15.41 14.08
N SER A 20 5.25 15.16 14.83
CA SER A 20 6.61 15.44 14.37
C SER A 20 6.98 14.70 13.08
N ILE A 21 6.63 13.42 12.98
CA ILE A 21 6.82 12.63 11.75
C ILE A 21 6.02 13.24 10.59
N CYS A 22 4.76 13.64 10.83
CA CYS A 22 3.94 14.27 9.80
C CYS A 22 4.56 15.58 9.30
N LEU A 23 4.95 16.48 10.21
CA LEU A 23 5.45 17.82 9.85
C LEU A 23 6.85 17.78 9.22
N ASN A 24 7.74 16.94 9.75
CA ASN A 24 9.15 16.95 9.36
C ASN A 24 9.49 15.95 8.25
N THR A 25 8.64 14.95 8.02
CA THR A 25 8.93 13.88 7.04
C THR A 25 7.82 13.72 6.02
N LEU A 26 6.59 13.41 6.45
CA LEU A 26 5.53 13.04 5.50
C LEU A 26 5.04 14.22 4.68
N ILE A 27 4.75 15.36 5.29
CA ILE A 27 4.27 16.53 4.56
C ILE A 27 5.30 17.00 3.54
N PRO A 28 6.58 17.26 3.89
CA PRO A 28 7.56 17.71 2.92
C PRO A 28 7.80 16.72 1.78
N SER A 29 7.77 15.42 2.04
CA SER A 29 8.06 14.40 1.04
C SER A 29 6.84 14.02 0.18
N LEU A 30 5.62 13.97 0.75
CA LEU A 30 4.46 13.43 0.05
C LEU A 30 3.53 14.52 -0.52
N PHE A 31 3.40 15.66 0.15
CA PHE A 31 2.43 16.68 -0.22
C PHE A 31 2.61 17.24 -1.65
N PRO A 32 3.84 17.61 -2.08
CA PRO A 32 4.06 18.05 -3.46
C PRO A 32 3.66 16.98 -4.48
N PHE A 33 3.95 15.71 -4.18
CA PHE A 33 3.60 14.60 -5.05
C PHE A 33 2.09 14.31 -5.07
N PHE A 34 1.37 14.53 -3.97
CA PHE A 34 -0.09 14.42 -3.99
C PHE A 34 -0.71 15.43 -4.93
N ILE A 35 -0.23 16.67 -4.94
CA ILE A 35 -0.70 17.69 -5.89
C ILE A 35 -0.46 17.22 -7.34
N LEU A 36 0.77 16.78 -7.63
CA LEU A 36 1.13 16.26 -8.95
C LEU A 36 0.30 15.02 -9.33
N SER A 37 0.07 14.12 -8.39
CA SER A 37 -0.74 12.91 -8.61
C SER A 37 -2.20 13.25 -8.91
N VAL A 38 -2.78 14.24 -8.23
CA VAL A 38 -4.15 14.68 -8.50
C VAL A 38 -4.25 15.37 -9.87
N LEU A 39 -3.26 16.21 -10.23
CA LEU A 39 -3.20 16.80 -11.56
C LEU A 39 -3.01 15.75 -12.66
N LEU A 40 -2.14 14.77 -12.41
CA LEU A 40 -1.94 13.63 -13.32
C LEU A 40 -3.23 12.82 -13.49
N THR A 41 -3.97 12.61 -12.41
CA THR A 41 -5.30 11.98 -12.46
C THR A 41 -6.24 12.73 -13.39
N GLY A 42 -6.28 14.08 -13.29
CA GLY A 42 -7.08 14.90 -14.21
C GLY A 42 -6.61 14.79 -15.67
N ALA A 43 -5.29 14.79 -15.89
CA ALA A 43 -4.72 14.68 -17.22
C ALA A 43 -4.93 13.31 -17.87
N LEU A 44 -4.86 12.23 -17.10
CA LEU A 44 -5.04 10.85 -17.58
C LEU A 44 -6.50 10.42 -17.63
N SER A 45 -7.39 11.13 -16.93
CA SER A 45 -8.82 10.80 -16.87
C SER A 45 -9.44 10.84 -18.24
N GLY A 46 -10.04 9.74 -18.67
CA GLY A 46 -10.66 9.62 -19.99
C GLY A 46 -9.68 9.48 -21.16
N GLN A 47 -8.38 9.38 -20.90
CA GLN A 47 -7.39 9.16 -21.95
C GLN A 47 -7.25 7.66 -22.24
N ASP A 48 -7.23 7.33 -23.50
CA ASP A 48 -6.77 6.02 -23.98
C ASP A 48 -5.24 6.00 -23.91
N ILE A 49 -4.67 4.97 -23.26
CA ILE A 49 -3.23 4.83 -23.08
C ILE A 49 -2.78 3.52 -23.76
N PRO A 50 -2.53 3.53 -25.09
CA PRO A 50 -2.28 2.31 -25.85
C PRO A 50 -1.11 1.48 -25.32
N ILE A 51 -0.08 2.11 -24.77
CA ILE A 51 1.07 1.43 -24.20
C ILE A 51 0.71 0.56 -22.97
N LEU A 52 -0.38 0.87 -22.28
CA LEU A 52 -0.87 0.09 -21.14
C LEU A 52 -1.84 -1.02 -21.52
N HIS A 53 -2.37 -1.05 -22.75
CA HIS A 53 -3.34 -2.06 -23.19
C HIS A 53 -2.87 -3.50 -22.94
N PRO A 54 -1.63 -3.92 -23.31
CA PRO A 54 -1.19 -5.29 -23.07
C PRO A 54 -1.18 -5.66 -21.59
N VAL A 55 -0.72 -4.73 -20.75
CA VAL A 55 -0.66 -4.93 -19.28
C VAL A 55 -2.05 -4.94 -18.67
N ALA A 56 -2.91 -4.01 -19.10
CA ALA A 56 -4.30 -3.93 -18.66
C ALA A 56 -5.09 -5.20 -19.01
N GLN A 57 -4.90 -5.74 -20.22
CA GLN A 57 -5.50 -7.00 -20.65
C GLN A 57 -5.02 -8.18 -19.79
N LEU A 58 -3.71 -8.28 -19.55
CA LEU A 58 -3.14 -9.32 -18.68
C LEU A 58 -3.66 -9.24 -17.24
N CYS A 59 -3.91 -8.02 -16.75
CA CYS A 59 -4.50 -7.79 -15.44
C CYS A 59 -6.04 -7.80 -15.47
N HIS A 60 -6.69 -8.14 -16.59
CA HIS A 60 -8.16 -8.16 -16.78
C HIS A 60 -8.82 -6.84 -16.37
N ILE A 61 -8.22 -5.71 -16.71
CA ILE A 61 -8.77 -4.38 -16.47
C ILE A 61 -9.76 -4.07 -17.60
N PRO A 62 -10.96 -3.55 -17.31
CA PRO A 62 -11.94 -3.17 -18.31
C PRO A 62 -11.37 -2.14 -19.30
N LYS A 63 -11.74 -2.27 -20.58
CA LYS A 63 -11.36 -1.28 -21.61
C LYS A 63 -11.85 0.11 -21.22
N GLY A 64 -10.97 1.10 -21.31
CA GLY A 64 -11.24 2.47 -20.89
C GLY A 64 -10.92 2.77 -19.41
N ALA A 65 -10.51 1.76 -18.63
CA ALA A 65 -10.07 1.92 -17.24
C ALA A 65 -8.53 1.86 -17.07
N GLU A 66 -7.75 1.88 -18.16
CA GLU A 66 -6.28 1.80 -18.17
C GLU A 66 -5.65 2.96 -17.39
N SER A 67 -6.28 4.13 -17.42
CA SER A 67 -5.83 5.29 -16.66
C SER A 67 -5.83 5.03 -15.15
N LEU A 68 -6.77 4.24 -14.63
CA LEU A 68 -6.81 3.86 -13.22
C LEU A 68 -5.61 2.99 -12.81
N LEU A 69 -5.11 2.14 -13.73
CA LEU A 69 -3.87 1.41 -13.51
C LEU A 69 -2.68 2.37 -13.35
N ALA A 70 -2.51 3.30 -14.29
CA ALA A 70 -1.43 4.30 -14.23
C ALA A 70 -1.48 5.13 -12.95
N ILE A 71 -2.67 5.61 -12.59
CA ILE A 71 -2.90 6.39 -11.38
C ILE A 71 -2.60 5.56 -10.13
N GLY A 72 -3.04 4.31 -10.10
CA GLY A 72 -2.80 3.40 -8.98
C GLY A 72 -1.33 3.03 -8.78
N MET A 73 -0.53 3.05 -9.85
CA MET A 73 0.92 2.78 -9.81
C MET A 73 1.74 4.02 -9.42
N LEU A 74 1.30 5.21 -9.80
CA LEU A 74 2.06 6.45 -9.62
C LEU A 74 1.53 7.33 -8.48
N GLY A 75 0.22 7.27 -8.20
CA GLY A 75 -0.45 8.20 -7.28
C GLY A 75 -0.16 8.00 -5.80
N GLY A 76 0.24 6.79 -5.41
CA GLY A 76 0.44 6.45 -4.00
C GLY A 76 -0.85 6.17 -3.23
N TYR A 77 -0.72 5.62 -2.01
CA TYR A 77 -1.83 5.45 -1.09
C TYR A 77 -2.36 6.82 -0.61
N PRO A 78 -3.65 7.03 -0.48
CA PRO A 78 -4.78 6.22 -0.91
C PRO A 78 -5.35 6.65 -2.29
N VAL A 79 -4.59 7.38 -3.12
CA VAL A 79 -5.06 8.00 -4.37
C VAL A 79 -5.60 6.95 -5.36
N GLY A 80 -4.95 5.78 -5.45
CA GLY A 80 -5.42 4.68 -6.29
C GLY A 80 -6.85 4.26 -5.91
N ALA A 81 -7.09 3.97 -4.64
CA ALA A 81 -8.40 3.59 -4.13
C ALA A 81 -9.46 4.68 -4.31
N GLN A 82 -9.10 5.95 -4.11
CA GLN A 82 -10.00 7.10 -4.33
C GLN A 82 -10.50 7.16 -5.77
N ASN A 83 -9.60 6.99 -6.75
CA ASN A 83 -9.98 7.06 -8.16
C ASN A 83 -10.83 5.86 -8.59
N ILE A 84 -10.54 4.66 -8.09
CA ILE A 84 -11.37 3.48 -8.33
C ILE A 84 -12.76 3.69 -7.72
N SER A 85 -12.85 4.24 -6.50
CA SER A 85 -14.13 4.55 -5.85
C SER A 85 -14.95 5.58 -6.65
N LEU A 86 -14.29 6.62 -7.18
CA LEU A 86 -14.96 7.60 -8.04
C LEU A 86 -15.49 6.97 -9.33
N ALA A 87 -14.72 6.12 -9.99
CA ALA A 87 -15.14 5.41 -11.19
C ALA A 87 -16.29 4.43 -10.91
N HIS A 88 -16.26 3.75 -9.77
CA HIS A 88 -17.33 2.87 -9.31
C HIS A 88 -18.64 3.65 -9.05
N ARG A 89 -18.59 4.75 -8.29
CA ARG A 89 -19.75 5.63 -8.06
C ARG A 89 -20.36 6.20 -9.34
N ALA A 90 -19.53 6.41 -10.35
CA ALA A 90 -19.96 6.88 -11.66
C ALA A 90 -20.60 5.75 -12.52
N GLY A 91 -20.71 4.53 -11.99
CA GLY A 91 -21.25 3.37 -12.70
C GLY A 91 -20.32 2.82 -13.79
N GLN A 92 -19.04 3.20 -13.79
CA GLN A 92 -18.06 2.74 -14.77
C GLN A 92 -17.49 1.37 -14.43
N LEU A 93 -17.39 1.05 -13.15
CA LEU A 93 -16.89 -0.24 -12.65
C LEU A 93 -18.01 -0.94 -11.89
N THR A 94 -18.10 -2.26 -12.04
CA THR A 94 -18.95 -3.08 -11.17
C THR A 94 -18.28 -3.24 -9.79
N ASP A 95 -19.04 -3.71 -8.79
CA ASP A 95 -18.54 -4.02 -7.45
C ASP A 95 -17.34 -4.97 -7.51
N HIS A 96 -17.46 -6.01 -8.36
CA HIS A 96 -16.39 -7.00 -8.55
C HIS A 96 -15.13 -6.40 -9.17
N GLN A 97 -15.27 -5.61 -10.25
CA GLN A 97 -14.16 -4.94 -10.92
C GLN A 97 -13.45 -3.96 -9.98
N ALA A 98 -14.23 -3.13 -9.27
CA ALA A 98 -13.71 -2.17 -8.30
C ALA A 98 -12.99 -2.86 -7.14
N ALA A 99 -13.59 -3.89 -6.53
CA ALA A 99 -13.01 -4.67 -5.44
C ALA A 99 -11.70 -5.35 -5.86
N ARG A 100 -11.66 -5.88 -7.09
CA ARG A 100 -10.47 -6.49 -7.66
C ARG A 100 -9.37 -5.46 -7.92
N MET A 101 -9.71 -4.33 -8.56
CA MET A 101 -8.73 -3.28 -8.90
C MET A 101 -8.12 -2.62 -7.65
N ILE A 102 -8.87 -2.38 -6.57
CA ILE A 102 -8.33 -1.84 -5.32
C ILE A 102 -7.22 -2.74 -4.75
N ALA A 103 -7.28 -4.05 -4.95
CA ALA A 103 -6.30 -4.98 -4.42
C ALA A 103 -4.89 -4.79 -5.02
N PHE A 104 -4.76 -4.39 -6.29
CA PHE A 104 -3.48 -4.23 -6.97
C PHE A 104 -3.22 -2.84 -7.58
N CYS A 105 -4.24 -1.99 -7.74
CA CYS A 105 -4.08 -0.60 -8.21
C CYS A 105 -4.06 0.43 -7.08
N ASN A 106 -3.80 0.03 -5.84
CA ASN A 106 -3.61 0.93 -4.70
C ASN A 106 -2.27 0.60 -4.04
N ASN A 107 -1.22 1.34 -4.39
CA ASN A 107 0.18 1.04 -4.11
C ASN A 107 0.90 2.21 -3.44
N ALA A 108 2.09 1.96 -2.87
CA ALA A 108 2.98 3.02 -2.42
C ALA A 108 3.50 3.81 -3.63
N GLY A 109 3.38 5.12 -3.59
CA GLY A 109 3.85 5.98 -4.66
C GLY A 109 5.37 6.13 -4.72
N PRO A 110 5.92 6.57 -5.88
CA PRO A 110 7.35 6.85 -6.00
C PRO A 110 7.87 7.83 -4.95
N SER A 111 7.05 8.83 -4.57
CA SER A 111 7.38 9.81 -3.53
C SER A 111 7.76 9.18 -2.19
N PHE A 112 7.05 8.14 -1.78
CA PHE A 112 7.34 7.43 -0.54
C PHE A 112 8.66 6.64 -0.66
N ILE A 113 8.85 5.95 -1.77
CA ILE A 113 10.03 5.09 -1.99
C ILE A 113 11.29 5.93 -2.16
N PHE A 114 11.28 6.92 -3.05
CA PHE A 114 12.45 7.76 -3.32
C PHE A 114 12.65 8.84 -2.25
N GLY A 115 11.57 9.40 -1.71
CA GLY A 115 11.62 10.49 -0.73
C GLY A 115 11.89 10.04 0.71
N ILE A 116 11.48 8.84 1.12
CA ILE A 116 11.63 8.35 2.49
C ILE A 116 12.63 7.20 2.54
N LEU A 117 12.44 6.15 1.74
CA LEU A 117 13.31 4.97 1.77
C LEU A 117 14.65 5.18 1.07
N GLY A 118 14.72 6.07 0.07
CA GLY A 118 15.92 6.27 -0.73
C GLY A 118 17.16 6.62 0.09
N TYR A 119 16.99 7.34 1.19
CA TYR A 119 18.09 7.75 2.07
C TYR A 119 18.57 6.67 3.04
N MET A 120 17.91 5.52 3.08
CA MET A 120 18.21 4.45 4.04
C MET A 120 19.17 3.41 3.48
N PHE A 121 19.54 3.53 2.22
CA PHE A 121 20.36 2.58 1.50
C PHE A 121 21.63 3.25 0.96
N SER A 122 22.72 2.52 0.98
CA SER A 122 24.03 3.00 0.51
C SER A 122 24.08 3.11 -1.02
N SER A 123 23.35 2.27 -1.75
CA SER A 123 23.35 2.25 -3.20
C SER A 123 22.18 3.05 -3.78
N PRO A 124 22.43 3.97 -4.73
CA PRO A 124 21.38 4.76 -5.38
C PRO A 124 20.44 3.93 -6.27
N ILE A 125 20.81 2.69 -6.61
CA ILE A 125 19.95 1.79 -7.39
C ILE A 125 18.88 1.11 -6.53
N THR A 126 19.08 1.03 -5.22
CA THR A 126 18.17 0.30 -4.31
C THR A 126 16.73 0.83 -4.33
N PRO A 127 16.45 2.15 -4.31
CA PRO A 127 15.09 2.66 -4.43
C PRO A 127 14.42 2.28 -5.76
N TRP A 128 15.16 2.23 -6.86
CA TRP A 128 14.66 1.79 -8.16
C TRP A 128 14.30 0.30 -8.16
N LEU A 129 15.12 -0.54 -7.52
CA LEU A 129 14.81 -1.96 -7.35
C LEU A 129 13.56 -2.15 -6.48
N LEU A 130 13.45 -1.41 -5.35
CA LEU A 130 12.24 -1.45 -4.51
C LEU A 130 11.00 -1.06 -5.29
N TRP A 131 11.07 0.03 -6.06
CA TRP A 131 9.94 0.48 -6.88
C TRP A 131 9.59 -0.54 -7.97
N GLY A 132 10.58 -1.06 -8.70
CA GLY A 132 10.39 -2.09 -9.72
C GLY A 132 9.76 -3.37 -9.16
N ILE A 133 10.25 -3.87 -8.02
CA ILE A 133 9.71 -5.05 -7.33
C ILE A 133 8.27 -4.78 -6.88
N HIS A 134 8.01 -3.61 -6.28
CA HIS A 134 6.70 -3.24 -5.80
C HIS A 134 5.66 -3.17 -6.94
N MET A 135 6.00 -2.55 -8.06
CA MET A 135 5.14 -2.49 -9.24
C MET A 135 4.93 -3.85 -9.89
N THR A 136 6.01 -4.62 -10.07
CA THR A 136 5.93 -5.96 -10.66
C THR A 136 5.07 -6.90 -9.82
N SER A 137 5.26 -6.88 -8.49
CA SER A 137 4.44 -7.71 -7.58
C SER A 137 2.96 -7.33 -7.63
N ALA A 138 2.63 -6.03 -7.71
CA ALA A 138 1.26 -5.56 -7.86
C ALA A 138 0.62 -6.04 -9.18
N LEU A 139 1.33 -5.95 -10.30
CA LEU A 139 0.85 -6.44 -11.59
C LEU A 139 0.64 -7.95 -11.60
N LEU A 140 1.56 -8.72 -11.01
CA LEU A 140 1.40 -10.17 -10.89
C LEU A 140 0.16 -10.54 -10.06
N VAL A 141 -0.15 -9.78 -9.00
CA VAL A 141 -1.41 -9.96 -8.26
C VAL A 141 -2.61 -9.70 -9.18
N GLY A 142 -2.57 -8.61 -9.97
CA GLY A 142 -3.62 -8.31 -10.93
C GLY A 142 -3.87 -9.43 -11.95
N MET A 143 -2.80 -10.14 -12.37
CA MET A 143 -2.90 -11.27 -13.31
C MET A 143 -3.48 -12.54 -12.67
N VAL A 144 -3.23 -12.75 -11.36
CA VAL A 144 -3.60 -14.00 -10.66
C VAL A 144 -4.96 -13.92 -9.97
N LEU A 145 -5.41 -12.72 -9.60
CA LEU A 145 -6.72 -12.57 -8.95
C LEU A 145 -7.86 -13.02 -9.87
N PRO A 146 -8.84 -13.77 -9.33
CA PRO A 146 -9.98 -14.26 -10.11
C PRO A 146 -10.71 -13.12 -10.82
N ASP A 147 -11.09 -13.34 -12.05
CA ASP A 147 -11.88 -12.41 -12.84
C ASP A 147 -13.21 -13.06 -13.24
N VAL A 148 -14.24 -12.24 -13.36
CA VAL A 148 -15.50 -12.61 -13.99
C VAL A 148 -15.60 -11.77 -15.26
N PRO A 149 -15.51 -12.38 -16.44
CA PRO A 149 -15.60 -11.65 -17.69
C PRO A 149 -16.97 -10.92 -17.78
N GLU A 150 -16.96 -9.62 -17.66
CA GLU A 150 -18.11 -8.76 -17.94
C GLU A 150 -17.78 -7.92 -19.16
N ASP A 151 -18.58 -8.07 -20.20
CA ASP A 151 -18.38 -7.37 -21.48
C ASP A 151 -18.94 -5.94 -21.42
N ARG A 152 -18.44 -5.13 -20.46
CA ARG A 152 -18.76 -3.71 -20.34
C ARG A 152 -17.55 -2.86 -20.72
N SER A 153 -17.71 -2.10 -21.82
CA SER A 153 -16.78 -1.01 -22.11
C SER A 153 -17.08 0.17 -21.16
N VAL A 154 -16.05 0.62 -20.49
CA VAL A 154 -16.12 1.77 -19.59
C VAL A 154 -16.13 3.05 -20.43
N THR A 155 -17.14 3.90 -20.24
CA THR A 155 -17.11 5.25 -20.81
C THR A 155 -16.18 6.09 -19.96
N PRO A 156 -15.03 6.55 -20.48
CA PRO A 156 -14.07 7.29 -19.67
C PRO A 156 -14.67 8.59 -19.13
N LEU A 157 -14.54 8.84 -17.82
CA LEU A 157 -14.87 10.14 -17.24
C LEU A 157 -13.78 11.15 -17.58
N THR A 158 -14.06 12.11 -18.41
CA THR A 158 -13.18 13.27 -18.59
C THR A 158 -13.41 14.24 -17.44
N LYS A 159 -12.43 14.41 -16.59
CA LYS A 159 -12.48 15.39 -15.49
C LYS A 159 -11.30 16.35 -15.61
N THR A 160 -11.58 17.58 -15.98
CA THR A 160 -10.58 18.65 -15.88
C THR A 160 -10.40 19.03 -14.42
N ILE A 161 -9.19 18.90 -13.89
CA ILE A 161 -8.87 19.27 -12.51
C ILE A 161 -8.00 20.54 -12.55
N HIS A 162 -8.48 21.61 -11.93
CA HIS A 162 -7.72 22.84 -11.77
C HIS A 162 -6.72 22.72 -10.62
N LEU A 163 -5.65 23.52 -10.64
CA LEU A 163 -4.61 23.51 -9.62
C LEU A 163 -5.18 23.76 -8.20
N THR A 164 -6.17 24.64 -8.09
CA THR A 164 -6.86 24.94 -6.83
C THR A 164 -7.57 23.72 -6.25
N ASP A 165 -8.24 22.94 -7.12
CA ASP A 165 -8.95 21.73 -6.72
C ASP A 165 -7.96 20.62 -6.35
N ALA A 166 -6.86 20.51 -7.11
CA ALA A 166 -5.77 19.58 -6.80
C ALA A 166 -5.14 19.90 -5.44
N LEU A 167 -4.90 21.18 -5.15
CA LEU A 167 -4.39 21.62 -3.86
C LEU A 167 -5.37 21.28 -2.72
N ALA A 168 -6.64 21.62 -2.86
CA ALA A 168 -7.66 21.35 -1.85
C ALA A 168 -7.82 19.86 -1.57
N GLN A 169 -7.83 19.03 -2.63
CA GLN A 169 -7.90 17.58 -2.49
C GLN A 169 -6.64 17.01 -1.81
N SER A 170 -5.46 17.52 -2.17
CA SER A 170 -4.19 17.09 -1.57
C SER A 170 -4.08 17.45 -0.11
N VAL A 171 -4.56 18.63 0.32
CA VAL A 171 -4.66 19.02 1.73
C VAL A 171 -5.56 18.06 2.50
N ARG A 172 -6.74 17.73 1.95
CA ARG A 172 -7.66 16.78 2.57
C ARG A 172 -7.04 15.40 2.72
N THR A 173 -6.41 14.88 1.66
CA THR A 173 -5.75 13.56 1.67
C THR A 173 -4.60 13.55 2.67
N MET A 174 -3.74 14.57 2.68
CA MET A 174 -2.64 14.70 3.64
C MET A 174 -3.14 14.77 5.07
N GLY A 175 -4.21 15.53 5.34
CA GLY A 175 -4.83 15.60 6.66
C GLY A 175 -5.31 14.23 7.16
N LEU A 176 -5.95 13.44 6.31
CA LEU A 176 -6.36 12.08 6.63
C LEU A 176 -5.16 11.16 6.91
N VAL A 177 -4.13 11.20 6.06
CA VAL A 177 -2.91 10.41 6.25
C VAL A 177 -2.25 10.77 7.59
N CYS A 178 -2.05 12.06 7.88
CA CYS A 178 -1.46 12.50 9.14
C CYS A 178 -2.32 12.08 10.35
N GLY A 179 -3.63 12.20 10.27
CA GLY A 179 -4.54 11.76 11.35
C GLY A 179 -4.37 10.28 11.67
N TRP A 180 -4.32 9.43 10.66
CA TRP A 180 -4.09 7.99 10.84
C TRP A 180 -2.69 7.70 11.39
N VAL A 181 -1.65 8.37 10.89
CA VAL A 181 -0.27 8.18 11.36
C VAL A 181 -0.14 8.56 12.83
N VAL A 182 -0.71 9.70 13.26
CA VAL A 182 -0.71 10.13 14.67
C VAL A 182 -1.43 9.12 15.55
N LEU A 183 -2.61 8.64 15.14
CA LEU A 183 -3.36 7.62 15.88
C LEU A 183 -2.56 6.33 16.03
N MET A 184 -1.98 5.84 14.92
CA MET A 184 -1.20 4.60 14.93
C MET A 184 0.11 4.74 15.71
N ARG A 185 0.77 5.91 15.64
CA ARG A 185 1.97 6.17 16.42
C ARG A 185 1.68 6.18 17.92
N MET A 186 0.54 6.77 18.33
CA MET A 186 0.09 6.72 19.72
C MET A 186 -0.15 5.27 20.17
N MET A 187 -0.85 4.46 19.37
CA MET A 187 -1.06 3.03 19.67
C MET A 187 0.27 2.26 19.76
N LEU A 188 1.18 2.53 18.83
CA LEU A 188 2.51 1.91 18.83
C LEU A 188 3.32 2.27 20.06
N SER A 189 3.21 3.50 20.58
CA SER A 189 3.88 3.93 21.81
C SER A 189 3.42 3.13 23.04
N PHE A 190 2.14 2.77 23.14
CA PHE A 190 1.67 1.85 24.19
C PHE A 190 2.24 0.44 24.02
N LEU A 191 2.24 -0.09 22.78
CA LEU A 191 2.80 -1.40 22.51
C LEU A 191 4.29 -1.44 22.83
N GLN A 192 5.04 -0.41 22.45
CA GLN A 192 6.47 -0.30 22.77
C GLN A 192 6.72 -0.28 24.27
N ARG A 193 5.93 0.48 25.03
CA ARG A 193 6.05 0.57 26.47
C ARG A 193 5.74 -0.74 27.19
N TRP A 194 4.72 -1.50 26.73
CA TRP A 194 4.21 -2.63 27.49
C TRP A 194 4.70 -3.99 26.99
N PHE A 195 5.01 -4.15 25.70
CA PHE A 195 5.27 -5.44 25.08
C PHE A 195 6.51 -5.47 24.19
N LEU A 196 6.71 -4.48 23.32
CA LEU A 196 7.70 -4.59 22.26
C LEU A 196 9.14 -4.55 22.77
N TRP A 197 9.39 -3.95 23.91
CA TRP A 197 10.71 -3.92 24.54
C TRP A 197 11.26 -5.32 24.90
N MET A 198 10.38 -6.34 25.00
CA MET A 198 10.78 -7.72 25.24
C MET A 198 11.20 -8.46 23.96
N LEU A 199 10.97 -7.88 22.80
CA LEU A 199 11.19 -8.50 21.50
C LEU A 199 12.54 -8.10 20.89
N PRO A 200 13.13 -8.95 20.03
CA PRO A 200 14.28 -8.55 19.22
C PRO A 200 13.92 -7.33 18.33
N LEU A 201 14.91 -6.48 18.05
CA LEU A 201 14.71 -5.25 17.25
C LEU A 201 14.01 -5.50 15.92
N SER A 202 14.37 -6.57 15.21
CA SER A 202 13.74 -6.93 13.93
C SER A 202 12.25 -7.24 14.07
N ALA A 203 11.84 -7.87 15.18
CA ALA A 203 10.42 -8.16 15.47
C ALA A 203 9.67 -6.87 15.86
N GLU A 204 10.26 -6.00 16.68
CA GLU A 204 9.70 -4.67 17.00
C GLU A 204 9.42 -3.87 15.72
N ILE A 205 10.42 -3.79 14.82
CA ILE A 205 10.30 -3.07 13.55
C ILE A 205 9.24 -3.72 12.64
N SER A 206 9.18 -5.06 12.60
CA SER A 206 8.20 -5.78 11.79
C SER A 206 6.78 -5.49 12.26
N ILE A 207 6.52 -5.52 13.56
CA ILE A 207 5.22 -5.18 14.15
C ILE A 207 4.88 -3.71 13.86
N SER A 208 5.85 -2.82 13.98
CA SER A 208 5.66 -1.39 13.66
C SER A 208 5.25 -1.18 12.20
N GLY A 209 5.90 -1.88 11.26
CA GLY A 209 5.59 -1.79 9.82
C GLY A 209 4.24 -2.43 9.45
N ILE A 210 3.84 -3.50 10.15
CA ILE A 210 2.51 -4.10 9.97
C ILE A 210 1.41 -3.17 10.48
N LEU A 211 1.66 -2.43 11.56
CA LEU A 211 0.70 -1.47 12.09
C LEU A 211 0.65 -0.20 11.24
N GLU A 212 1.81 0.38 10.95
CA GLU A 212 1.89 1.64 10.23
C GLU A 212 3.15 1.69 9.36
N LEU A 213 2.92 1.84 8.06
CA LEU A 213 3.95 1.79 7.01
C LEU A 213 5.11 2.77 7.25
N ALA A 214 4.81 4.05 7.51
CA ALA A 214 5.85 5.07 7.63
C ALA A 214 6.70 4.86 8.88
N ASN A 215 6.10 4.53 10.02
CA ASN A 215 6.82 4.22 11.24
C ASN A 215 7.73 2.99 11.08
N GLY A 216 7.21 1.93 10.45
CA GLY A 216 8.00 0.74 10.17
C GLY A 216 9.19 1.05 9.27
N CYS A 217 8.93 1.76 8.17
CA CYS A 217 9.97 2.15 7.23
C CYS A 217 11.04 3.05 7.88
N LEU A 218 10.66 4.07 8.66
CA LEU A 218 11.61 4.96 9.34
C LEU A 218 12.51 4.21 10.33
N GLN A 219 11.99 3.17 10.98
CA GLN A 219 12.76 2.37 11.93
C GLN A 219 13.74 1.38 11.25
N LEU A 220 13.61 1.11 9.95
CA LEU A 220 14.51 0.22 9.21
C LEU A 220 15.97 0.67 9.30
N SER A 221 16.22 1.99 9.41
CA SER A 221 17.57 2.54 9.57
C SER A 221 18.30 2.05 10.82
N ARG A 222 17.57 1.54 11.82
CA ARG A 222 18.13 0.96 13.05
C ARG A 222 18.71 -0.45 12.87
N LEU A 223 18.45 -1.09 11.72
CA LEU A 223 18.99 -2.41 11.40
C LEU A 223 20.36 -2.25 10.72
N ASP A 224 21.36 -2.99 11.16
CA ASP A 224 22.71 -2.93 10.57
C ASP A 224 22.78 -3.66 9.21
N CYS A 225 21.94 -4.68 9.01
CA CYS A 225 21.93 -5.50 7.80
C CYS A 225 21.09 -4.83 6.71
N GLU A 226 21.75 -4.28 5.69
CA GLU A 226 21.08 -3.59 4.56
C GLU A 226 20.19 -4.54 3.74
N GLY A 227 20.59 -5.81 3.59
CA GLY A 227 19.77 -6.81 2.92
C GLY A 227 18.46 -7.10 3.65
N LEU A 228 18.48 -7.15 4.99
CA LEU A 228 17.25 -7.30 5.78
C LEU A 228 16.39 -6.05 5.69
N ARG A 229 16.98 -4.85 5.71
CA ARG A 229 16.26 -3.59 5.46
C ARG A 229 15.52 -3.62 4.13
N PHE A 230 16.20 -4.11 3.07
CA PHE A 230 15.63 -4.18 1.72
C PHE A 230 14.41 -5.12 1.65
N ILE A 231 14.51 -6.32 2.24
CA ILE A 231 13.39 -7.28 2.27
C ILE A 231 12.22 -6.72 3.07
N LEU A 232 12.47 -6.18 4.27
CA LEU A 232 11.43 -5.62 5.11
C LEU A 232 10.79 -4.38 4.49
N ALA A 233 11.58 -3.51 3.85
CA ALA A 233 11.06 -2.37 3.10
C ALA A 233 10.10 -2.83 1.99
N SER A 234 10.50 -3.83 1.22
CA SER A 234 9.70 -4.41 0.14
C SER A 234 8.39 -5.03 0.67
N ALA A 235 8.47 -5.75 1.80
CA ALA A 235 7.32 -6.34 2.47
C ALA A 235 6.35 -5.26 2.98
N PHE A 236 6.86 -4.23 3.66
CA PHE A 236 6.04 -3.13 4.20
C PHE A 236 5.36 -2.33 3.09
N LEU A 237 6.08 -1.99 2.03
CA LEU A 237 5.52 -1.32 0.86
C LEU A 237 4.34 -2.10 0.26
N SER A 238 4.49 -3.42 0.15
CA SER A 238 3.49 -4.27 -0.51
C SER A 238 2.29 -4.56 0.39
N LEU A 239 2.51 -4.73 1.69
CA LEU A 239 1.43 -4.94 2.66
C LEU A 239 0.67 -3.64 2.95
N GLY A 240 1.37 -2.49 2.98
CA GLY A 240 0.83 -1.19 3.36
C GLY A 240 0.52 -1.02 4.85
N GLY A 241 0.38 -2.12 5.58
CA GLY A 241 0.03 -2.13 7.00
C GLY A 241 -1.45 -1.87 7.28
N ILE A 242 -1.82 -1.98 8.56
CA ILE A 242 -3.19 -1.77 9.04
C ILE A 242 -3.64 -0.32 8.78
N CYS A 243 -2.75 0.64 8.98
CA CYS A 243 -3.02 2.06 8.76
C CYS A 243 -3.50 2.33 7.33
N VAL A 244 -2.76 1.87 6.33
CA VAL A 244 -3.12 2.03 4.91
C VAL A 244 -4.40 1.26 4.56
N THR A 245 -4.61 0.10 5.18
CA THR A 245 -5.85 -0.67 5.01
C THR A 245 -7.06 0.12 5.49
N LEU A 246 -6.98 0.76 6.65
CA LEU A 246 -8.05 1.61 7.19
C LEU A 246 -8.25 2.88 6.36
N GLN A 247 -7.17 3.50 5.88
CA GLN A 247 -7.24 4.61 4.92
C GLN A 247 -7.95 4.19 3.63
N THR A 248 -7.59 3.03 3.08
CA THR A 248 -8.22 2.48 1.87
C THR A 248 -9.70 2.22 2.09
N ALA A 249 -10.06 1.57 3.19
CA ALA A 249 -11.46 1.30 3.56
C ALA A 249 -12.27 2.60 3.72
N SER A 250 -11.66 3.67 4.27
CA SER A 250 -12.35 4.96 4.45
C SER A 250 -12.67 5.68 3.13
N VAL A 251 -11.96 5.38 2.04
CA VAL A 251 -12.18 5.99 0.72
C VAL A 251 -12.83 5.02 -0.27
N ALA A 252 -12.81 3.72 0.01
CA ALA A 252 -13.36 2.68 -0.85
C ALA A 252 -14.90 2.72 -0.92
N ASP A 253 -15.57 3.36 0.07
CA ASP A 253 -17.02 3.57 0.10
C ASP A 253 -17.76 2.35 -0.49
N HIS A 254 -18.64 1.70 0.04
CA HIS A 254 -19.43 0.54 -0.44
C HIS A 254 -18.72 -0.54 -1.31
N ILE A 255 -17.44 -0.35 -1.71
CA ILE A 255 -16.69 -1.35 -2.48
C ILE A 255 -16.29 -2.51 -1.56
N PRO A 256 -16.63 -3.77 -1.92
CA PRO A 256 -16.25 -4.92 -1.12
C PRO A 256 -14.74 -5.11 -1.02
N MET A 257 -14.21 -5.30 0.19
CA MET A 257 -12.77 -5.43 0.45
C MET A 257 -12.27 -6.88 0.41
N HIS A 258 -13.07 -7.83 -0.10
CA HIS A 258 -12.75 -9.25 -0.05
C HIS A 258 -11.50 -9.65 -0.87
N PHE A 259 -11.17 -8.92 -1.96
CA PHE A 259 -9.93 -9.13 -2.71
C PHE A 259 -8.74 -8.38 -2.13
N TYR A 260 -8.99 -7.31 -1.35
CA TYR A 260 -7.92 -6.45 -0.86
C TYR A 260 -6.92 -7.18 0.02
N PHE A 261 -7.40 -7.85 1.05
CA PHE A 261 -6.52 -8.58 1.98
C PHE A 261 -5.74 -9.71 1.28
N PRO A 262 -6.39 -10.66 0.57
CA PRO A 262 -5.66 -11.70 -0.17
C PRO A 262 -4.68 -11.12 -1.17
N GLY A 263 -5.07 -10.05 -1.88
CA GLY A 263 -4.22 -9.37 -2.85
C GLY A 263 -2.97 -8.76 -2.21
N LYS A 264 -3.11 -8.08 -1.06
CA LYS A 264 -1.97 -7.48 -0.35
C LYS A 264 -1.03 -8.53 0.27
N PHE A 265 -1.56 -9.62 0.81
CA PHE A 265 -0.73 -10.73 1.29
C PHE A 265 0.00 -11.41 0.13
N LEU A 266 -0.66 -11.64 -0.99
CA LEU A 266 -0.02 -12.21 -2.17
C LEU A 266 1.05 -11.27 -2.74
N GLN A 267 0.76 -9.96 -2.80
CA GLN A 267 1.73 -8.94 -3.21
C GLN A 267 2.96 -8.95 -2.31
N CYS A 268 2.76 -9.01 -1.00
CA CYS A 268 3.84 -9.07 -0.02
C CYS A 268 4.70 -10.32 -0.23
N ALA A 269 4.08 -11.50 -0.40
CA ALA A 269 4.78 -12.74 -0.65
C ALA A 269 5.64 -12.68 -1.92
N ILE A 270 5.05 -12.24 -3.04
CA ILE A 270 5.77 -12.07 -4.30
C ILE A 270 6.91 -11.06 -4.15
N SER A 271 6.66 -9.94 -3.48
CA SER A 271 7.64 -8.87 -3.28
C SER A 271 8.84 -9.35 -2.47
N ILE A 272 8.63 -10.16 -1.42
CA ILE A 272 9.70 -10.78 -0.63
C ILE A 272 10.53 -11.73 -1.52
N LEU A 273 9.87 -12.59 -2.30
CA LEU A 273 10.57 -13.53 -3.21
C LEU A 273 11.41 -12.79 -4.25
N LEU A 274 10.84 -11.74 -4.88
CA LEU A 274 11.58 -10.92 -5.84
C LEU A 274 12.74 -10.17 -5.18
N SER A 275 12.58 -9.72 -3.93
CA SER A 275 13.65 -9.05 -3.19
C SER A 275 14.79 -10.00 -2.85
N CYS A 276 14.48 -11.22 -2.43
CA CYS A 276 15.49 -12.26 -2.21
C CYS A 276 16.24 -12.57 -3.52
N PHE A 277 15.52 -12.72 -4.63
CA PHE A 277 16.14 -12.94 -5.95
C PHE A 277 17.02 -11.74 -6.37
N ALA A 278 16.52 -10.52 -6.24
CA ALA A 278 17.26 -9.32 -6.61
C ALA A 278 18.59 -9.18 -5.86
N GLN A 279 18.64 -9.64 -4.62
CA GLN A 279 19.88 -9.62 -3.82
C GLN A 279 20.93 -10.63 -4.30
N HIS A 280 20.54 -11.70 -4.97
CA HIS A 280 21.49 -12.62 -5.62
C HIS A 280 22.08 -12.04 -6.91
N VAL A 281 21.31 -11.19 -7.60
CA VAL A 281 21.74 -10.58 -8.87
C VAL A 281 22.53 -9.29 -8.64
N PHE A 282 22.12 -8.49 -7.67
CA PHE A 282 22.75 -7.21 -7.34
C PHE A 282 23.54 -7.34 -6.04
N PRO A 283 24.75 -6.80 -5.95
CA PRO A 283 25.59 -6.91 -4.76
C PRO A 283 25.09 -5.97 -3.64
N ILE A 284 23.93 -6.29 -3.07
CA ILE A 284 23.46 -5.67 -1.84
C ILE A 284 24.12 -6.45 -0.69
N PRO A 285 24.82 -5.80 0.27
CA PRO A 285 25.55 -6.50 1.32
C PRO A 285 24.62 -7.42 2.13
N LEU A 286 24.83 -8.73 2.02
CA LEU A 286 24.01 -9.74 2.66
C LEU A 286 24.76 -10.42 3.80
N ARG A 287 24.16 -10.40 4.99
CA ARG A 287 24.37 -11.43 6.01
C ARG A 287 23.02 -11.99 6.42
N TYR A 288 22.65 -13.13 5.86
CA TYR A 288 21.44 -13.85 6.32
C TYR A 288 21.78 -14.80 7.46
N SER A 289 20.89 -14.82 8.46
CA SER A 289 20.77 -15.99 9.30
C SER A 289 19.65 -16.90 8.74
N TRP A 290 19.80 -18.20 8.88
CA TRP A 290 18.77 -19.18 8.53
C TRP A 290 17.42 -18.87 9.20
N GLY A 291 17.44 -18.27 10.39
CA GLY A 291 16.24 -17.81 11.08
C GLY A 291 15.46 -16.71 10.34
N THR A 292 16.15 -15.82 9.63
CA THR A 292 15.50 -14.76 8.82
C THR A 292 14.77 -15.37 7.64
N ILE A 293 15.41 -16.34 6.95
CA ILE A 293 14.78 -17.05 5.82
C ILE A 293 13.55 -17.82 6.29
N ALA A 294 13.65 -18.53 7.43
CA ALA A 294 12.53 -19.27 7.99
C ALA A 294 11.36 -18.36 8.40
N ALA A 295 11.63 -17.23 9.05
CA ALA A 295 10.61 -16.26 9.44
C ALA A 295 9.88 -15.67 8.22
N VAL A 296 10.63 -15.26 7.20
CA VAL A 296 10.08 -14.74 5.94
C VAL A 296 9.23 -15.81 5.23
N SER A 297 9.75 -17.05 5.13
CA SER A 297 9.02 -18.16 4.52
C SER A 297 7.73 -18.48 5.26
N SER A 298 7.72 -18.39 6.60
CA SER A 298 6.52 -18.61 7.42
C SER A 298 5.45 -17.54 7.19
N VAL A 299 5.84 -16.26 7.09
CA VAL A 299 4.90 -15.17 6.80
C VAL A 299 4.28 -15.35 5.39
N VAL A 300 5.11 -15.72 4.40
CA VAL A 300 4.65 -16.00 3.03
C VAL A 300 3.66 -17.16 3.03
N LEU A 301 3.98 -18.26 3.71
CA LEU A 301 3.12 -19.45 3.77
C LEU A 301 1.78 -19.15 4.45
N VAL A 302 1.80 -18.43 5.57
CA VAL A 302 0.58 -18.01 6.28
C VAL A 302 -0.27 -17.10 5.39
N GLY A 303 0.34 -16.14 4.69
CA GLY A 303 -0.35 -15.26 3.75
C GLY A 303 -1.04 -16.04 2.63
N ILE A 304 -0.35 -16.99 2.01
CA ILE A 304 -0.90 -17.86 0.96
C ILE A 304 -2.06 -18.72 1.52
N LEU A 305 -1.89 -19.33 2.67
CA LEU A 305 -2.93 -20.16 3.29
C LEU A 305 -4.19 -19.34 3.65
N LEU A 306 -4.01 -18.13 4.17
CA LEU A 306 -5.13 -17.22 4.45
C LEU A 306 -5.84 -16.80 3.17
N SER A 307 -5.09 -16.47 2.10
CA SER A 307 -5.67 -16.10 0.81
C SER A 307 -6.47 -17.23 0.18
N LEU A 308 -5.97 -18.46 0.23
CA LEU A 308 -6.66 -19.65 -0.26
C LEU A 308 -7.95 -19.96 0.53
N ARG A 309 -7.90 -19.87 1.87
CA ARG A 309 -9.11 -20.04 2.71
C ARG A 309 -10.17 -18.97 2.46
N TYR A 310 -9.76 -17.74 2.22
CA TYR A 310 -10.69 -16.65 1.95
C TYR A 310 -11.35 -16.79 0.57
N SER A 311 -10.58 -17.21 -0.44
CA SER A 311 -11.10 -17.52 -1.78
C SER A 311 -12.16 -18.63 -1.75
N GLN A 312 -11.91 -19.71 -1.00
CA GLN A 312 -12.88 -20.81 -0.85
C GLN A 312 -14.17 -20.37 -0.14
N LYS A 313 -14.07 -19.47 0.86
CA LYS A 313 -15.24 -18.99 1.60
C LYS A 313 -16.09 -18.02 0.78
N SER A 314 -15.46 -17.24 -0.10
CA SER A 314 -16.17 -16.31 -1.02
C SER A 314 -16.94 -17.05 -2.10
N SER A 315 -16.46 -18.20 -2.57
CA SER A 315 -17.16 -19.04 -3.55
C SER A 315 -18.32 -19.85 -2.98
N SER A 316 -18.46 -19.92 -1.64
CA SER A 316 -19.50 -20.67 -0.95
C SER A 316 -20.65 -19.83 -0.39
N ILE A 317 -20.65 -18.51 -0.61
CA ILE A 317 -21.77 -17.64 -0.24
C ILE A 317 -22.75 -17.63 -1.42
N PRO A 318 -23.95 -18.27 -1.29
CA PRO A 318 -24.95 -18.21 -2.34
C PRO A 318 -25.42 -16.76 -2.50
N ALA A 319 -25.50 -16.32 -3.76
CA ALA A 319 -26.16 -15.07 -4.13
C ALA A 319 -27.67 -15.20 -3.83
N THR A 320 -28.06 -14.94 -2.60
CA THR A 320 -29.45 -14.73 -2.21
C THR A 320 -29.46 -13.84 -0.98
N ILE A 321 -29.94 -12.61 -1.20
CA ILE A 321 -31.09 -12.04 -0.49
C ILE A 321 -31.51 -10.82 -1.31
N ASP A 322 -32.48 -11.05 -2.19
CA ASP A 322 -33.46 -10.03 -2.58
C ASP A 322 -34.35 -9.77 -1.35
N VAL A 323 -34.34 -8.55 -0.81
CA VAL A 323 -35.54 -7.89 -0.24
C VAL A 323 -35.34 -6.39 -0.39
#